data_a5079e9bd0f2497d35e4a799a5ffc6f3
#
_entry.id   a5079e9bd0f2497d35e4a799a5ffc6f3
#
_cell.length_a   1.000
_cell.length_b   1.000
_cell.length_c   1.000
_cell.angle_alpha   90.00
_cell.angle_beta   90.00
_cell.angle_gamma   90.00
#
_symmetry.space_group_name_H-M   'P 1'
#
loop_
_entity.id
_entity.type
_entity.pdbx_description
1 polymer ?
#
loop_
_entity_poly.entity_id
_entity_poly.type
_entity_poly.pdbx_seq_one_letter_code
_entity_poly.pdbx_strand_id
1 'polypeptide(L)'
;MWLAIVTGVRRGELCALRWIDVDLSTGVISVSRSIGQRNRDTWEKDTKDHQHRRIAVDEETVGILAEHRRRLEDRCAALDERPPADAYVFSLAPDNSTYMRPNSVSERYSDLADRLGIATSLHKLRHYSATELIAAGVDIRTVAGRLGHGGGGTTTLRVYAAWVSESDQRAAGNLGARMPARPSEPPVRRPGADRAPYPYEVIAAALREQIEAGELADGEFLPGLKVLAATHGVAVGTAHRAVNLLIESGQVTVVAGRGSRVNRVHPRTD
;
A
#
# COMPACT_ATOMS: atom_id res chain seq x y z
N MET A 1 2.99 -2.29 6.20
CA MET A 1 4.17 -3.01 6.69
C MET A 1 3.94 -3.54 8.08
N TRP A 2 3.69 -2.64 9.05
CA TRP A 2 3.44 -2.99 10.45
C TRP A 2 2.44 -4.15 10.59
N LEU A 3 1.24 -4.03 10.02
CA LEU A 3 0.22 -5.08 10.10
C LEU A 3 0.69 -6.44 9.57
N ALA A 4 1.45 -6.46 8.47
CA ALA A 4 1.96 -7.70 7.91
C ALA A 4 2.92 -8.43 8.86
N ILE A 5 3.74 -7.69 9.60
CA ILE A 5 4.69 -8.24 10.56
C ILE A 5 3.99 -8.72 11.83
N VAL A 6 3.10 -7.88 12.39
CA VAL A 6 2.43 -8.19 13.65
C VAL A 6 1.46 -9.35 13.51
N THR A 7 0.77 -9.46 12.38
CA THR A 7 -0.22 -10.52 12.16
C THR A 7 0.32 -11.77 11.46
N GLY A 8 1.41 -11.62 10.71
CA GLY A 8 1.95 -12.68 9.87
C GLY A 8 1.01 -13.15 8.75
N VAL A 9 0.03 -12.35 8.34
CA VAL A 9 -0.91 -12.68 7.25
C VAL A 9 -0.20 -12.82 5.92
N ARG A 10 -0.78 -13.61 5.02
CA ARG A 10 -0.27 -13.72 3.65
C ARG A 10 -0.56 -12.45 2.87
N ARG A 11 0.28 -12.14 1.88
CA ARG A 11 0.13 -10.97 1.01
C ARG A 11 -1.29 -10.81 0.45
N GLY A 12 -1.86 -11.88 -0.09
CA GLY A 12 -3.23 -11.84 -0.64
C GLY A 12 -4.30 -11.63 0.42
N GLU A 13 -4.12 -12.15 1.63
CA GLU A 13 -5.01 -11.93 2.76
C GLU A 13 -4.96 -10.46 3.21
N LEU A 14 -3.76 -9.88 3.26
CA LEU A 14 -3.57 -8.45 3.57
C LEU A 14 -4.31 -7.56 2.56
N CYS A 15 -4.24 -7.89 1.26
CA CYS A 15 -4.94 -7.14 0.21
C CYS A 15 -6.46 -7.28 0.28
N ALA A 16 -6.96 -8.41 0.79
CA ALA A 16 -8.39 -8.68 0.89
C ALA A 16 -9.04 -8.14 2.18
N LEU A 17 -8.24 -7.62 3.11
CA LEU A 17 -8.73 -7.16 4.40
C LEU A 17 -9.64 -5.94 4.23
N ARG A 18 -10.82 -6.00 4.83
CA ARG A 18 -11.83 -4.93 4.84
C ARG A 18 -12.03 -4.39 6.25
N TRP A 19 -12.56 -3.20 6.36
CA TRP A 19 -12.82 -2.59 7.67
C TRP A 19 -13.87 -3.36 8.50
N ILE A 20 -14.78 -4.08 7.86
CA ILE A 20 -15.72 -4.99 8.53
C ILE A 20 -15.04 -6.19 9.21
N ASP A 21 -13.81 -6.51 8.82
CA ASP A 21 -13.01 -7.60 9.39
C ASP A 21 -12.19 -7.16 10.60
N VAL A 22 -12.15 -5.86 10.89
CA VAL A 22 -11.30 -5.25 11.93
C VAL A 22 -12.17 -4.74 13.07
N ASP A 23 -12.13 -5.42 14.18
CA ASP A 23 -12.76 -4.97 15.40
C ASP A 23 -11.75 -4.17 16.24
N LEU A 24 -11.84 -2.84 16.14
CA LEU A 24 -10.97 -1.93 16.88
C LEU A 24 -11.26 -1.91 18.38
N SER A 25 -12.45 -2.34 18.81
CA SER A 25 -12.83 -2.35 20.23
C SER A 25 -12.21 -3.52 21.00
N THR A 26 -12.06 -4.66 20.33
CA THR A 26 -11.46 -5.87 20.91
C THR A 26 -10.02 -6.13 20.44
N GLY A 27 -9.53 -5.35 19.48
CA GLY A 27 -8.22 -5.58 18.87
C GLY A 27 -8.14 -6.91 18.10
N VAL A 28 -9.22 -7.31 17.42
CA VAL A 28 -9.30 -8.58 16.71
C VAL A 28 -9.48 -8.36 15.21
N ILE A 29 -8.68 -9.06 14.42
CA ILE A 29 -8.75 -9.05 12.97
C ILE A 29 -9.20 -10.44 12.48
N SER A 30 -10.27 -10.48 11.69
CA SER A 30 -10.79 -11.70 11.05
C SER A 30 -10.20 -11.86 9.65
N VAL A 31 -9.58 -13.00 9.37
CA VAL A 31 -8.97 -13.29 8.07
C VAL A 31 -9.75 -14.43 7.41
N SER A 32 -10.59 -14.08 6.43
CA SER A 32 -11.48 -15.01 5.74
C SER A 32 -11.31 -15.00 4.22
N ARG A 33 -10.63 -14.01 3.66
CA ARG A 33 -10.52 -13.77 2.22
C ARG A 33 -9.07 -13.56 1.80
N SER A 34 -8.82 -13.72 0.51
CA SER A 34 -7.50 -13.52 -0.09
C SER A 34 -7.64 -13.02 -1.53
N ILE A 35 -6.84 -12.08 -1.96
CA ILE A 35 -6.73 -11.72 -3.37
C ILE A 35 -5.71 -12.63 -4.03
N GLY A 36 -6.19 -13.42 -5.00
CA GLY A 36 -5.34 -14.15 -5.94
C GLY A 36 -4.83 -13.22 -7.02
N GLN A 37 -3.62 -13.52 -7.56
CA GLN A 37 -3.09 -12.83 -8.73
C GLN A 37 -2.35 -13.80 -9.63
N ARG A 38 -2.63 -13.71 -10.94
CA ARG A 38 -1.89 -14.38 -12.01
C ARG A 38 -1.67 -13.38 -13.14
N ASN A 39 -0.43 -13.02 -13.40
CA ASN A 39 -0.08 -11.96 -14.34
C ASN A 39 -0.79 -10.62 -13.98
N ARG A 40 -1.66 -10.14 -14.87
CA ARG A 40 -2.46 -8.92 -14.66
C ARG A 40 -3.83 -9.18 -14.03
N ASP A 41 -4.27 -10.43 -14.02
CA ASP A 41 -5.58 -10.80 -13.50
C ASP A 41 -5.52 -10.95 -11.98
N THR A 42 -6.53 -10.40 -11.32
CA THR A 42 -6.70 -10.50 -9.87
C THR A 42 -8.14 -10.85 -9.55
N TRP A 43 -8.34 -11.67 -8.53
CA TRP A 43 -9.68 -12.08 -8.08
C TRP A 43 -9.69 -12.30 -6.57
N GLU A 44 -10.81 -11.99 -5.96
CA GLU A 44 -11.05 -12.37 -4.57
C GLU A 44 -11.41 -13.86 -4.49
N LYS A 45 -10.91 -14.51 -3.48
CA LYS A 45 -11.18 -15.92 -3.18
C LYS A 45 -11.13 -16.13 -1.67
N ASP A 46 -11.64 -17.25 -1.24
CA ASP A 46 -11.48 -17.72 0.14
C ASP A 46 -10.00 -17.94 0.49
N THR A 47 -9.70 -17.98 1.77
CA THR A 47 -8.36 -18.35 2.24
C THR A 47 -8.00 -19.76 1.77
N LYS A 48 -6.71 -20.03 1.68
CA LYS A 48 -6.23 -21.37 1.34
C LYS A 48 -6.77 -22.38 2.35
N ASP A 49 -7.37 -23.44 1.85
CA ASP A 49 -7.97 -24.53 2.66
C ASP A 49 -9.13 -24.07 3.58
N HIS A 50 -9.86 -22.99 3.22
CA HIS A 50 -10.97 -22.40 4.00
C HIS A 50 -10.59 -22.07 5.45
N GLN A 51 -9.32 -21.73 5.68
CA GLN A 51 -8.81 -21.42 7.02
C GLN A 51 -9.14 -19.98 7.43
N HIS A 52 -10.37 -19.82 7.90
CA HIS A 52 -10.77 -18.60 8.57
C HIS A 52 -10.13 -18.54 9.95
N ARG A 53 -9.57 -17.41 10.31
CA ARG A 53 -8.94 -17.22 11.61
C ARG A 53 -9.11 -15.82 12.14
N ARG A 54 -9.04 -15.72 13.45
CA ARG A 54 -9.05 -14.44 14.16
C ARG A 54 -7.68 -14.22 14.79
N ILE A 55 -7.16 -13.01 14.65
CA ILE A 55 -5.82 -12.64 15.12
C ILE A 55 -5.98 -11.47 16.06
N ALA A 56 -5.56 -11.64 17.32
CA ALA A 56 -5.47 -10.54 18.25
C ALA A 56 -4.25 -9.67 17.92
N VAL A 57 -4.41 -8.37 18.04
CA VAL A 57 -3.35 -7.38 17.90
C VAL A 57 -3.27 -6.53 19.16
N ASP A 58 -2.10 -5.96 19.41
CA ASP A 58 -1.83 -5.13 20.55
C ASP A 58 -2.44 -3.73 20.41
N GLU A 59 -2.44 -2.97 21.49
CA GLU A 59 -3.03 -1.64 21.58
C GLU A 59 -2.37 -0.64 20.61
N GLU A 60 -1.07 -0.72 20.42
CA GLU A 60 -0.33 0.11 19.45
C GLU A 60 -0.83 -0.14 18.02
N THR A 61 -1.02 -1.40 17.66
CA THR A 61 -1.56 -1.78 16.34
C THR A 61 -3.00 -1.31 16.15
N VAL A 62 -3.82 -1.40 17.21
CA VAL A 62 -5.18 -0.85 17.20
C VAL A 62 -5.15 0.66 16.97
N GLY A 63 -4.26 1.40 17.65
CA GLY A 63 -4.09 2.84 17.47
C GLY A 63 -3.69 3.21 16.04
N ILE A 64 -2.76 2.46 15.44
CA ILE A 64 -2.36 2.64 14.04
C ILE A 64 -3.53 2.42 13.07
N LEU A 65 -4.32 1.37 13.30
CA LEU A 65 -5.48 1.07 12.46
C LEU A 65 -6.59 2.12 12.62
N ALA A 66 -6.85 2.58 13.84
CA ALA A 66 -7.83 3.64 14.11
C ALA A 66 -7.45 4.95 13.40
N GLU A 67 -6.19 5.34 13.46
CA GLU A 67 -5.70 6.51 12.74
C GLU A 67 -5.79 6.33 11.21
N HIS A 68 -5.49 5.13 10.71
CA HIS A 68 -5.62 4.83 9.28
C HIS A 68 -7.06 4.91 8.81
N ARG A 69 -8.02 4.42 9.60
CA ARG A 69 -9.45 4.54 9.33
C ARG A 69 -9.92 5.99 9.32
N ARG A 70 -9.51 6.78 10.31
CA ARG A 70 -9.83 8.20 10.38
C ARG A 70 -9.33 8.95 9.13
N ARG A 71 -8.11 8.66 8.66
CA ARG A 71 -7.58 9.26 7.42
C ARG A 71 -8.40 8.90 6.17
N LEU A 72 -9.00 7.71 6.13
CA LEU A 72 -9.94 7.35 5.07
C LEU A 72 -11.22 8.18 5.18
N GLU A 73 -11.80 8.27 6.38
CA GLU A 73 -13.03 9.02 6.66
C GLU A 73 -12.85 10.51 6.33
N ASP A 74 -11.74 11.12 6.76
CA ASP A 74 -11.38 12.51 6.46
C ASP A 74 -11.24 12.75 4.95
N ARG A 75 -10.62 11.81 4.24
CA ARG A 75 -10.44 11.90 2.78
C ARG A 75 -11.77 11.81 2.03
N CYS A 76 -12.65 10.90 2.43
CA CYS A 76 -13.99 10.80 1.85
C CYS A 76 -14.83 12.03 2.17
N ALA A 77 -14.78 12.52 3.41
CA ALA A 77 -15.49 13.73 3.82
C ALA A 77 -15.05 14.97 3.01
N ALA A 78 -13.76 15.08 2.66
CA ALA A 78 -13.27 16.15 1.79
C ALA A 78 -13.83 16.08 0.35
N LEU A 79 -14.41 14.96 -0.06
CA LEU A 79 -15.08 14.74 -1.35
C LEU A 79 -16.60 14.72 -1.23
N ASP A 80 -17.14 15.07 -0.04
CA ASP A 80 -18.56 14.98 0.30
C ASP A 80 -19.13 13.54 0.15
N GLU A 81 -18.28 12.54 0.41
CA GLU A 81 -18.58 11.13 0.30
C GLU A 81 -18.41 10.40 1.65
N ARG A 82 -18.84 9.15 1.69
CA ARG A 82 -18.57 8.23 2.81
C ARG A 82 -17.90 6.97 2.28
N PRO A 83 -16.97 6.38 3.06
CA PRO A 83 -16.41 5.09 2.68
C PRO A 83 -17.51 4.05 2.53
N PRO A 84 -17.43 3.13 1.55
CA PRO A 84 -18.30 1.97 1.47
C PRO A 84 -18.30 1.17 2.77
N ALA A 85 -19.42 0.56 3.13
CA ALA A 85 -19.54 -0.25 4.35
C ALA A 85 -18.52 -1.41 4.39
N ASP A 86 -18.13 -1.91 3.21
CA ASP A 86 -17.18 -2.99 3.01
C ASP A 86 -15.83 -2.50 2.44
N ALA A 87 -15.48 -1.23 2.65
CA ALA A 87 -14.24 -0.62 2.20
C ALA A 87 -13.00 -1.44 2.61
N TYR A 88 -12.03 -1.55 1.70
CA TYR A 88 -10.78 -2.25 1.97
C TYR A 88 -9.88 -1.45 2.90
N VAL A 89 -9.14 -2.14 3.77
CA VAL A 89 -8.14 -1.48 4.64
C VAL A 89 -7.02 -0.87 3.81
N PHE A 90 -6.60 -1.55 2.73
CA PHE A 90 -5.54 -1.09 1.84
C PHE A 90 -6.06 -0.95 0.41
N SER A 91 -6.02 0.27 -0.10
CA SER A 91 -6.49 0.62 -1.42
C SER A 91 -5.66 1.74 -2.04
N LEU A 92 -5.81 1.90 -3.36
CA LEU A 92 -5.36 3.08 -4.11
C LEU A 92 -6.53 3.97 -4.53
N ALA A 93 -7.77 3.47 -4.40
CA ALA A 93 -8.97 4.28 -4.62
C ALA A 93 -9.15 5.25 -3.44
N PRO A 94 -9.59 6.49 -3.68
CA PRO A 94 -9.78 7.48 -2.61
C PRO A 94 -10.74 7.04 -1.51
N ASP A 95 -11.79 6.31 -1.87
CA ASP A 95 -12.85 5.79 -1.00
C ASP A 95 -12.57 4.37 -0.47
N ASN A 96 -11.44 3.76 -0.86
CA ASN A 96 -11.10 2.37 -0.56
C ASN A 96 -12.11 1.33 -1.10
N SER A 97 -12.86 1.63 -2.17
CA SER A 97 -13.81 0.71 -2.81
C SER A 97 -13.16 -0.49 -3.48
N THR A 98 -11.86 -0.41 -3.81
CA THR A 98 -11.13 -1.47 -4.49
C THR A 98 -9.90 -1.92 -3.69
N TYR A 99 -9.53 -3.19 -3.81
CA TYR A 99 -8.34 -3.73 -3.14
C TYR A 99 -7.03 -3.30 -3.82
N MET A 100 -5.98 -3.22 -3.05
CA MET A 100 -4.62 -3.07 -3.57
C MET A 100 -4.16 -4.40 -4.20
N ARG A 101 -3.58 -4.35 -5.41
CA ARG A 101 -3.05 -5.55 -6.08
C ARG A 101 -1.88 -6.15 -5.29
N PRO A 102 -1.83 -7.49 -5.13
CA PRO A 102 -0.75 -8.15 -4.39
C PRO A 102 0.66 -7.79 -4.88
N ASN A 103 0.88 -7.70 -6.19
CA ASN A 103 2.18 -7.31 -6.73
C ASN A 103 2.56 -5.88 -6.34
N SER A 104 1.62 -4.93 -6.39
CA SER A 104 1.88 -3.55 -5.97
C SER A 104 2.28 -3.43 -4.49
N VAL A 105 1.73 -4.31 -3.64
CA VAL A 105 2.17 -4.40 -2.23
C VAL A 105 3.61 -4.90 -2.14
N SER A 106 3.97 -5.94 -2.92
CA SER A 106 5.33 -6.46 -2.94
C SER A 106 6.34 -5.45 -3.49
N GLU A 107 6.01 -4.78 -4.59
CA GLU A 107 6.85 -3.76 -5.22
C GLU A 107 7.12 -2.60 -4.25
N ARG A 108 6.07 -2.06 -3.63
CA ARG A 108 6.22 -1.00 -2.61
C ARG A 108 7.04 -1.43 -1.39
N TYR A 109 6.93 -2.70 -1.02
CA TYR A 109 7.76 -3.25 0.05
C TYR A 109 9.21 -3.35 -0.37
N SER A 110 9.48 -3.89 -1.58
CA SER A 110 10.83 -4.01 -2.13
C SER A 110 11.49 -2.64 -2.22
N ASP A 111 10.80 -1.67 -2.81
CA ASP A 111 11.30 -0.29 -2.93
C ASP A 111 11.66 0.33 -1.58
N LEU A 112 10.89 0.04 -0.53
CA LEU A 112 11.19 0.52 0.81
C LEU A 112 12.39 -0.19 1.41
N ALA A 113 12.46 -1.51 1.27
CA ALA A 113 13.57 -2.34 1.75
C ALA A 113 14.88 -1.95 1.07
N ASP A 114 14.86 -1.76 -0.26
CA ASP A 114 16.01 -1.34 -1.04
C ASP A 114 16.52 0.05 -0.63
N ARG A 115 15.61 1.00 -0.36
CA ARG A 115 15.99 2.33 0.17
C ARG A 115 16.67 2.27 1.53
N LEU A 116 16.34 1.27 2.32
CA LEU A 116 16.92 1.06 3.65
C LEU A 116 18.17 0.15 3.60
N GLY A 117 18.56 -0.36 2.43
CA GLY A 117 19.65 -1.29 2.28
C GLY A 117 19.37 -2.67 2.89
N ILE A 118 18.09 -3.06 3.05
CA ILE A 118 17.70 -4.30 3.71
C ILE A 118 17.29 -5.35 2.68
N ALA A 119 18.08 -6.40 2.51
CA ALA A 119 17.78 -7.53 1.63
C ALA A 119 16.66 -8.42 2.21
N THR A 120 15.39 -8.06 1.99
CA THR A 120 14.23 -8.76 2.54
C THR A 120 13.07 -8.84 1.53
N SER A 121 12.04 -9.62 1.88
CA SER A 121 10.81 -9.72 1.11
C SER A 121 9.61 -9.76 2.05
N LEU A 122 8.42 -9.42 1.53
CA LEU A 122 7.19 -9.45 2.33
C LEU A 122 6.92 -10.83 2.96
N HIS A 123 7.34 -11.90 2.30
CA HIS A 123 7.21 -13.27 2.85
C HIS A 123 8.14 -13.51 4.05
N LYS A 124 9.33 -12.89 4.04
CA LYS A 124 10.26 -12.98 5.17
C LYS A 124 9.72 -12.31 6.44
N LEU A 125 8.85 -11.29 6.31
CA LEU A 125 8.19 -10.69 7.49
C LEU A 125 7.29 -11.70 8.22
N ARG A 126 6.60 -12.55 7.47
CA ARG A 126 5.79 -13.61 8.05
C ARG A 126 6.65 -14.67 8.75
N HIS A 127 7.82 -15.02 8.17
CA HIS A 127 8.77 -15.89 8.84
C HIS A 127 9.34 -15.26 10.10
N TYR A 128 9.67 -13.98 10.04
CA TYR A 128 10.12 -13.23 11.21
C TYR A 128 9.05 -13.24 12.32
N SER A 129 7.79 -12.95 11.99
CA SER A 129 6.67 -13.04 12.95
C SER A 129 6.59 -14.41 13.63
N ALA A 130 6.70 -15.50 12.83
CA ALA A 130 6.71 -16.86 13.36
C ALA A 130 7.88 -17.11 14.33
N THR A 131 9.07 -16.69 13.93
CA THR A 131 10.30 -16.90 14.72
C THR A 131 10.24 -16.13 16.04
N GLU A 132 9.78 -14.89 16.02
CA GLU A 132 9.63 -14.07 17.22
C GLU A 132 8.61 -14.62 18.21
N LEU A 133 7.47 -15.12 17.71
CA LEU A 133 6.46 -15.77 18.56
C LEU A 133 6.99 -17.05 19.21
N ILE A 134 7.70 -17.87 18.45
CA ILE A 134 8.32 -19.10 18.96
C ILE A 134 9.41 -18.74 19.99
N ALA A 135 10.26 -17.76 19.69
CA ALA A 135 11.30 -17.29 20.60
C ALA A 135 10.73 -16.68 21.89
N ALA A 136 9.52 -16.11 21.81
CA ALA A 136 8.78 -15.64 22.97
C ALA A 136 8.11 -16.76 23.79
N GLY A 137 8.28 -18.04 23.41
CA GLY A 137 7.72 -19.18 24.12
C GLY A 137 6.25 -19.46 23.78
N VAL A 138 5.72 -18.88 22.71
CA VAL A 138 4.35 -19.18 22.24
C VAL A 138 4.33 -20.58 21.65
N ASP A 139 3.36 -21.38 22.05
CA ASP A 139 3.25 -22.76 21.56
C ASP A 139 3.03 -22.83 20.04
N ILE A 140 3.58 -23.87 19.42
CA ILE A 140 3.59 -24.04 17.96
C ILE A 140 2.18 -24.11 17.36
N ARG A 141 1.19 -24.60 18.09
CA ARG A 141 -0.20 -24.70 17.60
C ARG A 141 -0.82 -23.31 17.52
N THR A 142 -0.59 -22.48 18.53
CA THR A 142 -1.01 -21.07 18.53
C THR A 142 -0.34 -20.31 17.38
N VAL A 143 0.97 -20.48 17.19
CA VAL A 143 1.69 -19.87 16.07
C VAL A 143 1.14 -20.33 14.72
N ALA A 144 0.93 -21.64 14.54
CA ALA A 144 0.37 -22.20 13.31
C ALA A 144 -1.06 -21.71 13.05
N GLY A 145 -1.90 -21.66 14.08
CA GLY A 145 -3.25 -21.11 14.00
C GLY A 145 -3.24 -19.64 13.59
N ARG A 146 -2.44 -18.81 14.26
CA ARG A 146 -2.28 -17.38 13.97
C ARG A 146 -1.84 -17.13 12.52
N LEU A 147 -0.89 -17.91 12.03
CA LEU A 147 -0.39 -17.81 10.67
C LEU A 147 -1.32 -18.45 9.63
N GLY A 148 -2.20 -19.36 10.00
CA GLY A 148 -3.04 -20.14 9.07
C GLY A 148 -2.19 -21.08 8.23
N HIS A 149 -1.32 -21.87 8.89
CA HIS A 149 -0.59 -22.96 8.27
C HIS A 149 -1.50 -24.18 8.15
N GLY A 150 -1.90 -24.54 6.90
CA GLY A 150 -2.59 -25.79 6.60
C GLY A 150 -1.59 -26.94 6.54
N GLY A 151 -1.74 -27.93 7.38
CA GLY A 151 -0.92 -29.13 7.33
C GLY A 151 -0.77 -29.76 8.71
N GLY A 152 -1.44 -30.87 8.95
CA GLY A 152 -1.21 -31.74 10.13
C GLY A 152 -2.03 -31.36 11.38
N GLY A 153 -3.35 -31.23 11.23
CA GLY A 153 -4.21 -31.01 12.39
C GLY A 153 -5.59 -30.47 12.06
N THR A 154 -6.10 -30.83 10.90
CA THR A 154 -7.36 -30.31 10.34
C THR A 154 -8.58 -30.41 11.27
N THR A 155 -8.63 -31.36 12.17
CA THR A 155 -9.74 -31.52 13.11
C THR A 155 -9.57 -30.67 14.36
N THR A 156 -8.36 -30.48 14.83
CA THR A 156 -8.06 -29.70 16.04
C THR A 156 -8.07 -28.19 15.73
N LEU A 157 -7.61 -27.79 14.54
CA LEU A 157 -7.64 -26.39 14.08
C LEU A 157 -9.06 -25.86 13.85
N ARG A 158 -10.03 -26.71 13.49
CA ARG A 158 -11.44 -26.31 13.37
C ARG A 158 -12.04 -25.82 14.68
N VAL A 159 -11.61 -26.37 15.80
CA VAL A 159 -12.07 -25.99 17.13
C VAL A 159 -11.41 -24.66 17.57
N TYR A 160 -10.17 -24.38 17.11
CA TYR A 160 -9.44 -23.16 17.44
C TYR A 160 -9.76 -21.96 16.53
N ALA A 161 -10.33 -22.20 15.33
CA ALA A 161 -10.63 -21.13 14.36
C ALA A 161 -11.68 -20.08 14.83
N ALA A 162 -12.44 -20.41 15.86
CA ALA A 162 -13.49 -19.51 16.40
C ALA A 162 -13.05 -18.70 17.63
N TRP A 163 -11.75 -18.75 17.99
CA TRP A 163 -11.36 -18.31 19.32
C TRP A 163 -10.02 -17.56 19.34
N VAL A 164 -10.01 -16.39 20.00
CA VAL A 164 -8.80 -15.64 20.36
C VAL A 164 -8.46 -16.01 21.79
N SER A 165 -7.42 -16.81 21.98
CA SER A 165 -7.00 -17.25 23.29
C SER A 165 -6.28 -16.13 24.03
N GLU A 166 -6.30 -16.22 25.36
CA GLU A 166 -5.45 -15.42 26.22
C GLU A 166 -3.95 -15.57 25.86
N SER A 167 -3.57 -16.75 25.37
CA SER A 167 -2.21 -17.00 24.83
C SER A 167 -1.93 -16.21 23.57
N ASP A 168 -2.91 -16.04 22.66
CA ASP A 168 -2.74 -15.24 21.45
C ASP A 168 -2.69 -13.73 21.77
N GLN A 169 -3.45 -13.27 22.77
CA GLN A 169 -3.36 -11.88 23.24
C GLN A 169 -2.00 -11.59 23.88
N ARG A 170 -1.47 -12.51 24.70
CA ARG A 170 -0.11 -12.41 25.25
C ARG A 170 0.95 -12.43 24.14
N ALA A 171 0.77 -13.27 23.14
CA ALA A 171 1.65 -13.32 21.98
C ALA A 171 1.66 -12.00 21.18
N ALA A 172 0.48 -11.38 21.01
CA ALA A 172 0.36 -10.09 20.35
C ALA A 172 1.13 -8.99 21.11
N GLY A 173 0.96 -8.91 22.42
CA GLY A 173 1.69 -7.96 23.26
C GLY A 173 3.21 -8.18 23.24
N ASN A 174 3.65 -9.45 23.35
CA ASN A 174 5.08 -9.78 23.28
C ASN A 174 5.71 -9.44 21.92
N LEU A 175 4.97 -9.63 20.83
CA LEU A 175 5.45 -9.25 19.50
C LEU A 175 5.50 -7.72 19.37
N GLY A 176 4.47 -7.03 19.82
CA GLY A 176 4.41 -5.56 19.83
C GLY A 176 5.59 -4.96 20.61
N ALA A 177 5.91 -5.52 21.78
CA ALA A 177 7.04 -5.05 22.61
C ALA A 177 8.43 -5.27 21.96
N ARG A 178 8.54 -6.16 20.99
CA ARG A 178 9.78 -6.44 20.24
C ARG A 178 9.87 -5.69 18.91
N MET A 179 8.81 -4.98 18.53
CA MET A 179 8.82 -4.17 17.34
C MET A 179 9.58 -2.86 17.59
N PRO A 180 10.24 -2.30 16.57
CA PRO A 180 10.81 -0.97 16.69
C PRO A 180 9.70 0.04 17.04
N ALA A 181 10.05 1.01 17.87
CA ALA A 181 9.12 2.08 18.23
C ALA A 181 8.50 2.69 16.95
N ARG A 182 7.19 2.97 17.01
CA ARG A 182 6.50 3.66 15.93
C ARG A 182 7.25 4.95 15.60
N PRO A 183 7.59 5.24 14.33
CA PRO A 183 8.11 6.54 13.96
C PRO A 183 7.15 7.63 14.42
N SER A 184 7.63 8.56 15.23
CA SER A 184 6.83 9.65 15.81
C SER A 184 6.24 10.58 14.76
N GLU A 185 6.83 10.59 13.56
CA GLU A 185 6.27 11.24 12.38
C GLU A 185 6.56 10.36 11.16
N PRO A 186 5.62 10.28 10.18
CA PRO A 186 5.98 9.74 8.88
C PRO A 186 7.16 10.60 8.37
N PRO A 187 8.21 10.00 7.78
CA PRO A 187 9.31 10.77 7.25
C PRO A 187 8.72 11.83 6.34
N VAL A 188 8.83 13.08 6.76
CA VAL A 188 8.46 14.23 5.93
C VAL A 188 9.30 14.06 4.67
N ARG A 189 8.66 13.69 3.57
CA ARG A 189 9.31 13.70 2.27
C ARG A 189 9.71 15.15 2.02
N ARG A 190 10.94 15.48 2.40
CA ARG A 190 11.54 16.71 1.89
C ARG A 190 11.73 16.48 0.40
N PRO A 191 11.09 17.29 -0.47
CA PRO A 191 11.39 17.23 -1.88
C PRO A 191 12.87 17.60 -2.04
N GLY A 192 13.69 16.64 -2.48
CA GLY A 192 14.90 16.92 -3.22
C GLY A 192 16.08 17.56 -2.51
N ALA A 193 16.64 16.95 -1.48
CA ALA A 193 18.06 17.17 -1.18
C ALA A 193 18.80 15.85 -1.42
N ASP A 194 19.73 15.84 -2.37
CA ASP A 194 20.73 14.81 -2.66
C ASP A 194 20.34 13.51 -3.39
N ARG A 195 19.28 13.53 -4.18
CA ARG A 195 18.95 12.40 -5.07
C ARG A 195 19.13 12.81 -6.55
N ALA A 196 19.78 11.95 -7.34
CA ALA A 196 19.71 12.08 -8.80
C ALA A 196 18.23 12.09 -9.25
N PRO A 197 17.81 13.04 -10.08
CA PRO A 197 16.40 13.16 -10.50
C PRO A 197 15.99 11.89 -11.25
N TYR A 198 14.76 11.43 -11.03
CA TYR A 198 14.23 10.32 -11.81
C TYR A 198 14.10 10.72 -13.29
N PRO A 199 14.20 9.77 -14.23
CA PRO A 199 14.09 10.07 -15.66
C PRO A 199 12.84 10.89 -16.03
N TYR A 200 11.71 10.65 -15.38
CA TYR A 200 10.49 11.44 -15.62
C TYR A 200 10.58 12.87 -15.08
N GLU A 201 11.35 13.13 -14.03
CA GLU A 201 11.59 14.49 -13.50
C GLU A 201 12.50 15.28 -14.44
N VAL A 202 13.51 14.61 -15.02
CA VAL A 202 14.38 15.23 -16.02
C VAL A 202 13.59 15.63 -17.27
N ILE A 203 12.73 14.74 -17.76
CA ILE A 203 11.88 15.01 -18.92
C ILE A 203 10.90 16.15 -18.62
N ALA A 204 10.27 16.16 -17.44
CA ALA A 204 9.37 17.22 -17.04
C ALA A 204 10.08 18.56 -16.90
N ALA A 205 11.33 18.59 -16.41
CA ALA A 205 12.15 19.80 -16.34
C ALA A 205 12.51 20.32 -17.74
N ALA A 206 12.94 19.44 -18.66
CA ALA A 206 13.25 19.82 -20.03
C ALA A 206 12.02 20.39 -20.78
N LEU A 207 10.86 19.76 -20.65
CA LEU A 207 9.61 20.26 -21.23
C LEU A 207 9.19 21.61 -20.62
N ARG A 208 9.41 21.80 -19.33
CA ARG A 208 9.14 23.07 -18.66
C ARG A 208 10.04 24.19 -19.20
N GLU A 209 11.31 23.91 -19.37
CA GLU A 209 12.28 24.84 -19.96
C GLU A 209 11.87 25.24 -21.38
N GLN A 210 11.42 24.30 -22.21
CA GLN A 210 10.91 24.58 -23.56
C GLN A 210 9.64 25.44 -23.56
N ILE A 211 8.75 25.23 -22.59
CA ILE A 211 7.54 26.05 -22.41
C ILE A 211 7.94 27.47 -21.97
N GLU A 212 8.85 27.61 -21.03
CA GLU A 212 9.33 28.90 -20.51
C GLU A 212 10.14 29.67 -21.57
N ALA A 213 10.94 28.99 -22.34
CA ALA A 213 11.69 29.57 -23.49
C ALA A 213 10.78 29.95 -24.67
N GLY A 214 9.52 29.48 -24.68
CA GLY A 214 8.57 29.73 -25.76
C GLY A 214 8.76 28.85 -26.99
N GLU A 215 9.59 27.81 -26.89
CA GLU A 215 9.75 26.80 -27.95
C GLU A 215 8.48 25.97 -28.12
N LEU A 216 7.75 25.78 -27.01
CA LEU A 216 6.39 25.21 -27.00
C LEU A 216 5.43 26.37 -26.67
N ALA A 217 4.68 26.83 -27.66
CA ALA A 217 3.81 27.96 -27.55
C ALA A 217 2.54 27.66 -26.71
N ASP A 218 1.93 28.70 -26.15
CA ASP A 218 0.64 28.57 -25.47
C ASP A 218 -0.43 28.05 -26.45
N GLY A 219 -1.17 27.05 -26.01
CA GLY A 219 -2.16 26.35 -26.84
C GLY A 219 -1.59 25.25 -27.74
N GLU A 220 -0.28 25.12 -27.85
CA GLU A 220 0.37 24.07 -28.62
C GLU A 220 0.25 22.70 -27.94
N PHE A 221 0.22 21.64 -28.72
CA PHE A 221 0.18 20.28 -28.19
C PHE A 221 1.58 19.72 -27.97
N LEU A 222 1.81 19.12 -26.82
CA LEU A 222 3.02 18.36 -26.57
C LEU A 222 3.16 17.20 -27.56
N PRO A 223 4.39 16.81 -27.91
CA PRO A 223 4.61 15.58 -28.68
C PRO A 223 3.93 14.38 -28.01
N GLY A 224 3.39 13.48 -28.81
CA GLY A 224 2.71 12.29 -28.29
C GLY A 224 3.62 11.46 -27.37
N LEU A 225 3.04 10.79 -26.39
CA LEU A 225 3.79 10.02 -25.37
C LEU A 225 4.78 9.01 -25.95
N LYS A 226 4.46 8.40 -27.10
CA LYS A 226 5.39 7.49 -27.80
C LYS A 226 6.59 8.23 -28.39
N VAL A 227 6.37 9.44 -28.89
CA VAL A 227 7.44 10.29 -29.43
C VAL A 227 8.34 10.76 -28.30
N LEU A 228 7.76 11.30 -27.22
CA LEU A 228 8.51 11.69 -26.03
C LEU A 228 9.33 10.55 -25.44
N ALA A 229 8.75 9.36 -25.37
CA ALA A 229 9.44 8.18 -24.88
C ALA A 229 10.64 7.81 -25.77
N ALA A 230 10.47 7.87 -27.09
CA ALA A 230 11.54 7.60 -28.06
C ALA A 230 12.65 8.67 -28.01
N THR A 231 12.27 9.95 -27.95
CA THR A 231 13.22 11.09 -27.89
C THR A 231 14.13 11.03 -26.66
N HIS A 232 13.57 10.60 -25.51
CA HIS A 232 14.31 10.54 -24.26
C HIS A 232 14.82 9.13 -23.90
N GLY A 233 14.65 8.13 -24.77
CA GLY A 233 15.12 6.76 -24.54
C GLY A 233 14.48 6.07 -23.34
N VAL A 234 13.22 6.36 -23.03
CA VAL A 234 12.52 5.83 -21.84
C VAL A 234 11.25 5.06 -22.21
N ALA A 235 10.71 4.31 -21.26
CA ALA A 235 9.41 3.67 -21.43
C ALA A 235 8.28 4.70 -21.52
N VAL A 236 7.21 4.39 -22.29
CA VAL A 236 6.04 5.28 -22.47
C VAL A 236 5.40 5.67 -21.13
N GLY A 237 5.41 4.76 -20.15
CA GLY A 237 4.93 5.06 -18.79
C GLY A 237 5.75 6.13 -18.07
N THR A 238 7.05 6.23 -18.34
CA THR A 238 7.94 7.27 -17.79
C THR A 238 7.63 8.63 -18.43
N ALA A 239 7.44 8.67 -19.76
CA ALA A 239 7.02 9.87 -20.47
C ALA A 239 5.63 10.34 -20.00
N HIS A 240 4.68 9.42 -19.80
CA HIS A 240 3.36 9.74 -19.25
C HIS A 240 3.45 10.36 -17.85
N ARG A 241 4.34 9.83 -17.00
CA ARG A 241 4.55 10.37 -15.65
C ARG A 241 5.15 11.78 -15.67
N ALA A 242 6.03 12.07 -16.63
CA ALA A 242 6.57 13.40 -16.84
C ALA A 242 5.48 14.42 -17.24
N VAL A 243 4.62 14.06 -18.19
CA VAL A 243 3.50 14.90 -18.60
C VAL A 243 2.51 15.14 -17.44
N ASN A 244 2.25 14.12 -16.61
CA ASN A 244 1.39 14.28 -15.43
C ASN A 244 1.93 15.32 -14.42
N LEU A 245 3.26 15.40 -14.23
CA LEU A 245 3.84 16.47 -13.40
C LEU A 245 3.56 17.88 -13.95
N LEU A 246 3.54 18.04 -15.27
CA LEU A 246 3.20 19.32 -15.89
C LEU A 246 1.69 19.63 -15.81
N ILE A 247 0.85 18.59 -15.80
CA ILE A 247 -0.59 18.73 -15.59
C ILE A 247 -0.85 19.13 -14.13
N GLU A 248 -0.22 18.49 -13.17
CA GLU A 248 -0.32 18.79 -11.73
C GLU A 248 0.14 20.22 -11.41
N SER A 249 1.16 20.71 -12.14
CA SER A 249 1.64 22.11 -12.02
C SER A 249 0.81 23.12 -12.82
N GLY A 250 -0.24 22.70 -13.54
CA GLY A 250 -1.12 23.56 -14.31
C GLY A 250 -0.54 24.06 -15.64
N GLN A 251 0.69 23.66 -15.99
CA GLN A 251 1.38 24.08 -17.22
C GLN A 251 0.85 23.37 -18.48
N VAL A 252 0.13 22.27 -18.28
CA VAL A 252 -0.42 21.47 -19.36
C VAL A 252 -1.83 21.00 -19.00
N THR A 253 -2.72 20.96 -19.99
CA THR A 253 -4.09 20.44 -19.84
C THR A 253 -4.34 19.30 -20.83
N VAL A 254 -5.03 18.25 -20.38
CA VAL A 254 -5.42 17.14 -21.26
C VAL A 254 -6.64 17.55 -22.09
N VAL A 255 -6.55 17.41 -23.42
CA VAL A 255 -7.67 17.59 -24.35
C VAL A 255 -8.10 16.21 -24.85
N ALA A 256 -9.33 15.83 -24.54
CA ALA A 256 -9.86 14.52 -24.90
C ALA A 256 -9.73 14.24 -26.40
N GLY A 257 -9.12 13.12 -26.77
CA GLY A 257 -8.91 12.68 -28.14
C GLY A 257 -7.83 13.45 -28.93
N ARG A 258 -7.19 14.47 -28.34
CA ARG A 258 -6.18 15.31 -29.04
C ARG A 258 -4.81 15.33 -28.38
N GLY A 259 -4.69 14.95 -27.10
CA GLY A 259 -3.42 14.93 -26.36
C GLY A 259 -3.29 16.00 -25.28
N SER A 260 -2.08 16.36 -24.92
CA SER A 260 -1.76 17.30 -23.84
C SER A 260 -1.36 18.66 -24.42
N ARG A 261 -2.08 19.71 -24.05
CA ARG A 261 -1.90 21.08 -24.56
C ARG A 261 -1.22 21.97 -23.53
N VAL A 262 -0.26 22.77 -23.96
CA VAL A 262 0.46 23.74 -23.12
C VAL A 262 -0.48 24.88 -22.70
N ASN A 263 -0.42 25.25 -21.42
CA ASN A 263 -1.06 26.43 -20.87
C ASN A 263 0.04 27.37 -20.36
N ARG A 264 0.13 28.57 -20.88
CA ARG A 264 1.02 29.57 -20.33
C ARG A 264 0.43 30.05 -19.00
N VAL A 265 1.06 29.67 -17.91
CA VAL A 265 0.74 30.24 -16.60
C VAL A 265 1.25 31.66 -16.60
N HIS A 266 0.38 32.64 -16.72
CA HIS A 266 0.74 34.01 -16.38
C HIS A 266 1.08 34.05 -14.89
N PRO A 267 2.24 34.57 -14.48
CA PRO A 267 2.50 34.80 -13.07
C PRO A 267 1.37 35.67 -12.53
N ARG A 268 0.71 35.24 -11.47
CA ARG A 268 -0.22 36.13 -10.74
C ARG A 268 0.63 37.29 -10.24
N THR A 269 0.44 38.44 -10.81
CA THR A 269 0.83 39.70 -10.21
C THR A 269 -0.12 39.95 -9.04
N ASP A 270 0.39 39.71 -7.83
CA ASP A 270 -0.20 40.30 -6.61
C ASP A 270 0.18 41.78 -6.52
#